data_a72e688d59fe4a44435ac38faa2f9b4b
#
_entry.id   a72e688d59fe4a44435ac38faa2f9b4b
#
_cell.length_a   1.000
_cell.length_b   1.000
_cell.length_c   1.000
_cell.angle_alpha   90.00
_cell.angle_beta   90.00
_cell.angle_gamma   90.00
#
_symmetry.space_group_name_H-M   'P 1'
#
loop_
_entity.id
_entity.type
_entity.pdbx_description
1 polymer ?
#
loop_
_entity_poly.entity_id
_entity_poly.type
_entity_poly.pdbx_seq_one_letter_code
_entity_poly.pdbx_strand_id
1 'polypeptide(L)'
;MKKLMMLMIGIASLLYLAGCIEADYTEDVQALGLEIEALIPETINSNFVLPVEEPYEITYSMDSTVFTDEFIYESPTYDQDKELKFTISRGSTTQEFTKTVYVLSSESGENETKLYLDLPILESQISKEDYTQANVRVETRTNGVYGITHETTEAQLRGRGNSTWFSYPKRPYRLRFDKNTSILGMPEAKNYVLLAEFADRSLMRNVVVQKMASLFTDKIYDLETRYVELYINNEYRGLYVLTEQVETHKNKLSIESIPGEINTGYFMELDMRLRDQPIDPGHFWFIARGYPYEIKEPDPEDPLYIDAQTAYLADYLSVLDQTLMDHSDYEDYMDVDAWVDYFIIQEFVKNVDIGFSSVFLYKEKDGVIKPGPLWDFDFALGNADYIDYGPENWYGMLEYKNRMFKLMMAIPEIRLKFRDRYMDFHYDVLPEIQEMIGVLSDSISSKVGANFTMWPILNDYWWPTPSEVLQANSFLGQINYLQNFIELRKAWMVDEVLSERYGTGDFSIDNED
;
A
#
# COMPACT_ATOMS: atom_id res chain seq x y z
N MET A 1 82.04 -33.10 -12.08
CA MET A 1 81.28 -31.87 -11.81
C MET A 1 80.09 -31.66 -12.80
N LYS A 2 80.26 -31.88 -14.13
CA LYS A 2 79.13 -31.67 -15.10
C LYS A 2 77.94 -32.62 -14.96
N LYS A 3 78.12 -33.86 -14.50
CA LYS A 3 77.04 -34.80 -14.29
C LYS A 3 76.24 -34.53 -13.00
N LEU A 4 76.88 -33.94 -12.00
CA LEU A 4 76.15 -33.59 -10.76
C LEU A 4 75.35 -32.31 -10.92
N MET A 5 75.74 -31.38 -11.81
CA MET A 5 75.06 -30.13 -12.11
C MET A 5 73.78 -30.37 -12.96
N MET A 6 73.78 -31.38 -13.83
CA MET A 6 72.62 -31.77 -14.62
C MET A 6 71.52 -32.45 -13.74
N LEU A 7 71.98 -33.20 -12.70
CA LEU A 7 70.99 -33.83 -11.79
C LEU A 7 70.36 -32.80 -10.86
N MET A 8 71.04 -31.76 -10.43
CA MET A 8 70.47 -30.68 -9.62
C MET A 8 69.50 -29.77 -10.41
N ILE A 9 69.77 -29.54 -11.70
CA ILE A 9 68.86 -28.78 -12.56
C ILE A 9 67.60 -29.60 -12.88
N GLY A 10 67.67 -30.93 -13.04
CA GLY A 10 66.53 -31.81 -13.20
C GLY A 10 65.64 -31.90 -11.97
N ILE A 11 66.24 -31.92 -10.77
CA ILE A 11 65.46 -31.92 -9.50
C ILE A 11 64.83 -30.56 -9.22
N ALA A 12 65.53 -29.46 -9.54
CA ALA A 12 64.95 -28.12 -9.40
C ALA A 12 63.82 -27.85 -10.38
N SER A 13 63.87 -28.37 -11.61
CA SER A 13 62.76 -28.27 -12.58
C SER A 13 61.59 -29.20 -12.24
N LEU A 14 61.82 -30.36 -11.62
CA LEU A 14 60.77 -31.21 -11.10
C LEU A 14 60.12 -30.64 -9.84
N LEU A 15 60.85 -29.96 -8.98
CA LEU A 15 60.32 -29.24 -7.81
C LEU A 15 59.57 -27.95 -8.21
N TYR A 16 59.90 -27.35 -9.36
CA TYR A 16 59.19 -26.16 -9.88
C TYR A 16 57.91 -26.54 -10.64
N LEU A 17 57.79 -27.78 -11.11
CA LEU A 17 56.55 -28.32 -11.74
C LEU A 17 55.64 -29.00 -10.73
N ALA A 18 56.09 -29.27 -9.51
CA ALA A 18 55.26 -29.79 -8.41
C ALA A 18 54.59 -28.66 -7.58
N GLY A 19 54.78 -27.40 -7.97
CA GLY A 19 54.43 -26.23 -7.18
C GLY A 19 53.13 -25.50 -7.58
N CYS A 20 52.22 -26.08 -8.36
CA CYS A 20 50.87 -25.52 -8.58
C CYS A 20 49.93 -26.59 -9.13
N ILE A 21 49.73 -27.67 -8.40
CA ILE A 21 48.45 -28.36 -8.53
C ILE A 21 47.53 -27.62 -7.57
N GLU A 22 46.74 -26.68 -8.10
CA GLU A 22 45.62 -26.14 -7.34
C GLU A 22 44.74 -27.30 -6.94
N ALA A 23 44.37 -27.36 -5.66
CA ALA A 23 43.52 -28.42 -5.18
C ALA A 23 42.14 -28.28 -5.88
N ASP A 24 41.68 -29.35 -6.49
CA ASP A 24 40.38 -29.43 -7.12
C ASP A 24 39.35 -29.75 -6.03
N TYR A 25 38.44 -28.81 -5.78
CA TYR A 25 37.37 -28.91 -4.79
C TYR A 25 35.98 -29.18 -5.45
N THR A 26 35.94 -29.60 -6.72
CA THR A 26 34.68 -29.74 -7.47
C THR A 26 33.68 -30.69 -6.78
N GLU A 27 34.18 -31.86 -6.30
CA GLU A 27 33.30 -32.82 -5.61
C GLU A 27 32.81 -32.28 -4.26
N ASP A 28 33.67 -31.62 -3.48
CA ASP A 28 33.34 -31.02 -2.19
C ASP A 28 32.29 -29.90 -2.34
N VAL A 29 32.50 -28.99 -3.33
CA VAL A 29 31.59 -27.88 -3.62
C VAL A 29 30.23 -28.41 -4.10
N GLN A 30 30.22 -29.44 -4.95
CA GLN A 30 28.98 -30.06 -5.42
C GLN A 30 28.19 -30.73 -4.27
N ALA A 31 28.87 -31.45 -3.38
CA ALA A 31 28.25 -32.08 -2.23
C ALA A 31 27.62 -31.05 -1.28
N LEU A 32 28.39 -29.99 -0.94
CA LEU A 32 27.90 -28.90 -0.12
C LEU A 32 26.72 -28.17 -0.76
N GLY A 33 26.74 -27.98 -2.08
CA GLY A 33 25.64 -27.34 -2.80
C GLY A 33 24.33 -28.11 -2.67
N LEU A 34 24.36 -29.43 -2.76
CA LEU A 34 23.18 -30.28 -2.55
C LEU A 34 22.68 -30.24 -1.10
N GLU A 35 23.60 -30.19 -0.12
CA GLU A 35 23.24 -30.05 1.29
C GLU A 35 22.55 -28.70 1.58
N ILE A 36 23.09 -27.60 1.06
CA ILE A 36 22.51 -26.27 1.19
C ILE A 36 21.16 -26.20 0.49
N GLU A 37 21.03 -26.74 -0.71
CA GLU A 37 19.76 -26.78 -1.44
C GLU A 37 18.66 -27.48 -0.64
N ALA A 38 19.01 -28.55 0.08
CA ALA A 38 18.07 -29.28 0.93
C ALA A 38 17.64 -28.49 2.18
N LEU A 39 18.47 -27.58 2.68
CA LEU A 39 18.18 -26.73 3.85
C LEU A 39 17.35 -25.48 3.51
N ILE A 40 17.38 -25.02 2.26
CA ILE A 40 16.57 -23.90 1.82
C ILE A 40 15.10 -24.33 1.79
N PRO A 41 14.16 -23.58 2.42
CA PRO A 41 12.74 -23.92 2.40
C PRO A 41 12.17 -24.00 0.98
N GLU A 42 11.25 -24.92 0.72
CA GLU A 42 10.50 -24.96 -0.55
C GLU A 42 9.47 -23.85 -0.61
N THR A 43 8.92 -23.46 0.56
CA THR A 43 7.95 -22.36 0.70
C THR A 43 8.50 -21.34 1.68
N ILE A 44 8.48 -20.07 1.28
CA ILE A 44 8.99 -18.92 2.07
C ILE A 44 7.83 -18.02 2.44
N ASN A 45 7.65 -17.77 3.74
CA ASN A 45 6.65 -16.85 4.29
C ASN A 45 7.17 -16.05 5.49
N SER A 46 8.47 -16.14 5.79
CA SER A 46 9.14 -15.47 6.91
C SER A 46 10.65 -15.43 6.67
N ASN A 47 11.34 -14.62 7.45
CA ASN A 47 12.81 -14.62 7.48
C ASN A 47 13.36 -16.01 7.84
N PHE A 48 14.50 -16.36 7.27
CA PHE A 48 15.23 -17.56 7.65
C PHE A 48 16.73 -17.38 7.50
N VAL A 49 17.48 -18.14 8.32
CA VAL A 49 18.95 -18.11 8.29
C VAL A 49 19.45 -18.94 7.11
N LEU A 50 20.36 -18.35 6.34
CA LEU A 50 21.02 -19.01 5.22
C LEU A 50 22.27 -19.76 5.73
N PRO A 51 22.52 -21.00 5.25
CA PRO A 51 23.71 -21.74 5.62
C PRO A 51 24.99 -21.02 5.21
N VAL A 52 25.94 -20.95 6.12
CA VAL A 52 27.31 -20.50 5.88
C VAL A 52 28.29 -21.53 6.41
N GLU A 53 29.33 -21.89 5.68
CA GLU A 53 30.26 -22.93 6.07
C GLU A 53 31.70 -22.61 5.66
N GLU A 54 32.57 -22.45 6.65
CA GLU A 54 34.01 -22.29 6.43
C GLU A 54 34.65 -23.62 5.99
N PRO A 55 35.60 -23.65 5.06
CA PRO A 55 36.31 -22.50 4.45
C PRO A 55 35.74 -22.08 3.07
N TYR A 56 34.44 -22.20 2.85
CA TYR A 56 33.79 -21.81 1.60
C TYR A 56 33.30 -20.36 1.65
N GLU A 57 33.34 -19.69 0.52
CA GLU A 57 32.69 -18.40 0.32
C GLU A 57 31.32 -18.69 -0.34
N ILE A 58 30.23 -18.36 0.35
CA ILE A 58 28.87 -18.60 -0.12
C ILE A 58 28.14 -17.25 -0.26
N THR A 59 27.56 -17.01 -1.42
CA THR A 59 26.70 -15.86 -1.67
C THR A 59 25.36 -16.31 -2.21
N TYR A 60 24.29 -15.70 -1.72
CA TYR A 60 22.92 -15.97 -2.14
C TYR A 60 22.34 -14.77 -2.87
N SER A 61 21.41 -14.99 -3.79
CA SER A 61 20.69 -13.91 -4.46
C SER A 61 19.28 -14.35 -4.89
N MET A 62 18.34 -13.39 -4.86
CA MET A 62 16.99 -13.51 -5.41
C MET A 62 16.61 -12.15 -5.99
N ASP A 63 16.05 -12.11 -7.20
CA ASP A 63 15.63 -10.87 -7.88
C ASP A 63 16.72 -9.76 -7.87
N SER A 64 17.97 -10.14 -8.06
CA SER A 64 19.17 -9.24 -8.03
C SER A 64 19.54 -8.72 -6.64
N THR A 65 18.83 -9.05 -5.57
CA THR A 65 19.22 -8.76 -4.19
C THR A 65 20.18 -9.84 -3.70
N VAL A 66 21.32 -9.44 -3.10
CA VAL A 66 22.36 -10.35 -2.59
C VAL A 66 22.28 -10.43 -1.07
N PHE A 67 22.36 -11.66 -0.54
CA PHE A 67 22.33 -11.98 0.89
C PHE A 67 23.59 -12.74 1.28
N THR A 68 23.92 -12.77 2.56
CA THR A 68 25.10 -13.50 3.05
C THR A 68 24.77 -14.60 4.05
N ASP A 69 23.97 -14.32 5.06
CA ASP A 69 23.70 -15.20 6.21
C ASP A 69 22.22 -15.23 6.64
N GLU A 70 21.41 -14.30 6.16
CA GLU A 70 20.00 -14.22 6.46
C GLU A 70 19.21 -13.77 5.21
N PHE A 71 18.10 -14.45 4.94
CA PHE A 71 17.09 -13.99 3.98
C PHE A 71 16.04 -13.17 4.73
N ILE A 72 15.89 -11.92 4.35
CA ILE A 72 14.81 -11.05 4.85
C ILE A 72 13.62 -11.25 3.94
N TYR A 73 12.54 -11.79 4.50
CA TYR A 73 11.29 -11.97 3.79
C TYR A 73 10.61 -10.63 3.57
N GLU A 74 10.34 -10.33 2.32
CA GLU A 74 9.44 -9.25 1.90
C GLU A 74 8.23 -9.90 1.25
N SER A 75 7.02 -9.53 1.72
CA SER A 75 5.78 -10.08 1.18
C SER A 75 5.61 -9.68 -0.27
N PRO A 76 5.55 -10.62 -1.22
CA PRO A 76 5.19 -10.28 -2.59
C PRO A 76 3.72 -9.87 -2.66
N THR A 77 3.32 -9.24 -3.77
CA THR A 77 1.93 -8.84 -4.02
C THR A 77 0.99 -10.06 -4.08
N TYR A 78 1.49 -11.19 -4.60
CA TYR A 78 0.80 -12.48 -4.69
C TYR A 78 1.80 -13.62 -4.54
N ASP A 79 1.28 -14.82 -4.27
CA ASP A 79 2.11 -16.03 -4.19
C ASP A 79 2.79 -16.28 -5.52
N GLN A 80 4.09 -16.56 -5.51
CA GLN A 80 4.84 -16.73 -6.75
C GLN A 80 6.07 -17.62 -6.58
N ASP A 81 6.42 -18.31 -7.66
CA ASP A 81 7.70 -18.99 -7.76
C ASP A 81 8.83 -17.98 -8.01
N LYS A 82 9.93 -18.16 -7.27
CA LYS A 82 11.15 -17.38 -7.46
C LYS A 82 12.37 -18.28 -7.53
N GLU A 83 13.39 -17.82 -8.25
CA GLU A 83 14.68 -18.51 -8.29
C GLU A 83 15.60 -17.94 -7.21
N LEU A 84 15.92 -18.74 -6.19
CA LEU A 84 17.00 -18.46 -5.26
C LEU A 84 18.28 -19.09 -5.81
N LYS A 85 19.25 -18.23 -6.13
CA LYS A 85 20.57 -18.63 -6.65
C LYS A 85 21.59 -18.53 -5.53
N PHE A 86 22.53 -19.46 -5.50
CA PHE A 86 23.67 -19.37 -4.62
C PHE A 86 24.94 -19.87 -5.28
N THR A 87 26.04 -19.21 -4.96
CA THR A 87 27.35 -19.51 -5.51
C THR A 87 28.27 -19.94 -4.37
N ILE A 88 28.91 -21.07 -4.53
CA ILE A 88 29.87 -21.61 -3.57
C ILE A 88 31.26 -21.58 -4.20
N SER A 89 32.23 -20.97 -3.52
CA SER A 89 33.62 -20.87 -3.95
C SER A 89 34.60 -21.43 -2.92
N ARG A 90 35.62 -22.16 -3.38
CA ARG A 90 36.75 -22.59 -2.59
C ARG A 90 37.99 -22.68 -3.47
N GLY A 91 39.00 -21.88 -3.18
CA GLY A 91 40.20 -21.76 -4.03
C GLY A 91 39.82 -21.24 -5.41
N SER A 92 40.20 -21.96 -6.46
CA SER A 92 39.83 -21.65 -7.85
C SER A 92 38.53 -22.29 -8.32
N THR A 93 37.90 -23.14 -7.49
CA THR A 93 36.66 -23.83 -7.81
C THR A 93 35.44 -22.95 -7.41
N THR A 94 34.57 -22.69 -8.36
CA THR A 94 33.31 -21.93 -8.13
C THR A 94 32.18 -22.64 -8.86
N GLN A 95 31.05 -22.86 -8.19
CA GLN A 95 29.83 -23.41 -8.79
C GLN A 95 28.62 -22.59 -8.37
N GLU A 96 27.65 -22.44 -9.28
CA GLU A 96 26.37 -21.82 -9.07
C GLU A 96 25.27 -22.89 -9.00
N PHE A 97 24.36 -22.71 -8.06
CA PHE A 97 23.18 -23.54 -7.85
C PHE A 97 21.94 -22.67 -7.91
N THR A 98 20.83 -23.27 -8.30
CA THR A 98 19.54 -22.58 -8.36
C THR A 98 18.47 -23.47 -7.77
N LYS A 99 17.67 -22.93 -6.84
CA LYS A 99 16.47 -23.59 -6.30
C LYS A 99 15.25 -22.73 -6.57
N THR A 100 14.24 -23.32 -7.20
CA THR A 100 12.92 -22.69 -7.26
C THR A 100 12.27 -22.78 -5.88
N VAL A 101 11.81 -21.66 -5.34
CA VAL A 101 11.12 -21.55 -4.05
C VAL A 101 9.77 -20.86 -4.27
N TYR A 102 8.74 -21.30 -3.56
CA TYR A 102 7.42 -20.69 -3.60
C TYR A 102 7.32 -19.64 -2.50
N VAL A 103 7.30 -18.34 -2.88
CA VAL A 103 7.22 -17.23 -1.92
C VAL A 103 5.76 -16.85 -1.77
N LEU A 104 5.23 -17.06 -0.54
CA LEU A 104 3.86 -16.72 -0.22
C LEU A 104 3.70 -15.23 0.03
N SER A 105 2.63 -14.66 -0.48
CA SER A 105 2.14 -13.35 -0.06
C SER A 105 1.62 -13.42 1.38
N SER A 106 1.69 -12.32 2.11
CA SER A 106 1.00 -12.19 3.41
C SER A 106 -0.53 -12.29 3.28
N GLU A 107 -1.03 -12.14 2.07
CA GLU A 107 -2.45 -12.32 1.70
C GLU A 107 -2.79 -13.76 1.31
N SER A 108 -1.80 -14.65 1.26
CA SER A 108 -2.00 -16.06 0.89
C SER A 108 -2.97 -16.77 1.84
N GLY A 109 -3.80 -17.64 1.29
CA GLY A 109 -4.68 -18.53 2.05
C GLY A 109 -3.94 -19.48 3.02
N GLU A 110 -2.66 -19.73 2.78
CA GLU A 110 -1.79 -20.46 3.69
C GLU A 110 -1.47 -19.68 4.99
N ASN A 111 -1.58 -18.35 4.95
CA ASN A 111 -1.35 -17.43 6.06
C ASN A 111 -2.67 -16.94 6.69
N GLU A 112 -3.59 -17.84 7.01
CA GLU A 112 -4.82 -17.48 7.73
C GLU A 112 -4.50 -16.81 9.07
N THR A 113 -5.04 -15.62 9.31
CA THR A 113 -4.71 -14.79 10.47
C THR A 113 -5.94 -14.48 11.29
N LYS A 114 -5.86 -14.73 12.61
CA LYS A 114 -6.88 -14.35 13.59
C LYS A 114 -6.34 -13.26 14.51
N LEU A 115 -7.09 -12.18 14.63
CA LEU A 115 -6.80 -11.07 15.54
C LEU A 115 -7.82 -11.07 16.67
N TYR A 116 -7.35 -11.19 17.91
CA TYR A 116 -8.16 -11.20 19.11
C TYR A 116 -8.01 -9.88 19.86
N LEU A 117 -9.15 -9.33 20.26
CA LEU A 117 -9.26 -8.14 21.09
C LEU A 117 -10.05 -8.50 22.35
N ASP A 118 -9.37 -8.56 23.49
CA ASP A 118 -10.02 -8.77 24.79
C ASP A 118 -10.27 -7.43 25.46
N LEU A 119 -11.54 -7.11 25.65
CA LEU A 119 -12.02 -5.83 26.19
C LEU A 119 -12.66 -6.02 27.57
N PRO A 120 -12.53 -5.06 28.50
CA PRO A 120 -13.25 -5.08 29.80
C PRO A 120 -14.74 -4.70 29.69
N ILE A 121 -15.21 -4.38 28.47
CA ILE A 121 -16.58 -3.97 28.17
C ILE A 121 -17.18 -4.82 27.06
N LEU A 122 -18.49 -4.77 26.87
CA LEU A 122 -19.14 -5.37 25.71
C LEU A 122 -18.83 -4.55 24.43
N GLU A 123 -18.79 -5.21 23.30
CA GLU A 123 -18.60 -4.53 21.99
C GLU A 123 -19.59 -3.40 21.75
N SER A 124 -20.86 -3.58 22.15
CA SER A 124 -21.91 -2.55 22.01
C SER A 124 -21.65 -1.27 22.80
N GLN A 125 -20.71 -1.32 23.74
CA GLN A 125 -20.30 -0.18 24.59
C GLN A 125 -19.06 0.54 24.05
N ILE A 126 -18.45 0.05 22.95
CA ILE A 126 -17.31 0.73 22.32
C ILE A 126 -17.76 2.12 21.86
N SER A 127 -17.08 3.15 22.34
CA SER A 127 -17.29 4.55 21.94
C SER A 127 -16.56 4.86 20.63
N LYS A 128 -17.08 5.79 19.83
CA LYS A 128 -16.34 6.41 18.72
C LYS A 128 -15.34 7.45 19.21
N GLU A 129 -15.63 8.10 20.30
CA GLU A 129 -14.85 9.24 20.83
C GLU A 129 -13.81 8.75 21.85
N ASP A 130 -14.23 7.92 22.81
CA ASP A 130 -13.40 7.49 23.92
C ASP A 130 -12.72 6.17 23.66
N TYR A 131 -11.44 6.07 24.00
CA TYR A 131 -10.69 4.82 23.96
C TYR A 131 -11.04 3.92 25.15
N THR A 132 -11.19 2.62 24.89
CA THR A 132 -11.21 1.56 25.91
C THR A 132 -9.94 0.75 25.86
N GLN A 133 -9.52 0.21 27.00
CA GLN A 133 -8.38 -0.71 27.06
C GLN A 133 -8.70 -2.01 26.29
N ALA A 134 -7.70 -2.54 25.63
CA ALA A 134 -7.76 -3.79 24.89
C ALA A 134 -6.46 -4.58 25.07
N ASN A 135 -6.57 -5.90 25.12
CA ASN A 135 -5.43 -6.77 24.93
C ASN A 135 -5.49 -7.35 23.51
N VAL A 136 -4.42 -7.18 22.76
CA VAL A 136 -4.30 -7.61 21.36
C VAL A 136 -3.44 -8.85 21.28
N ARG A 137 -3.93 -9.89 20.60
CA ARG A 137 -3.18 -11.09 20.30
C ARG A 137 -3.44 -11.51 18.84
N VAL A 138 -2.41 -11.96 18.14
CA VAL A 138 -2.54 -12.47 16.77
C VAL A 138 -2.08 -13.92 16.71
N GLU A 139 -2.86 -14.73 16.03
CA GLU A 139 -2.53 -16.11 15.68
C GLU A 139 -2.53 -16.23 14.15
N THR A 140 -1.46 -16.76 13.59
CA THR A 140 -1.35 -17.03 12.15
C THR A 140 -1.23 -18.53 11.92
N ARG A 141 -1.96 -19.03 10.94
CA ARG A 141 -1.85 -20.41 10.49
C ARG A 141 -0.78 -20.50 9.40
N THR A 142 0.22 -21.29 9.66
CA THR A 142 1.30 -21.57 8.71
C THR A 142 1.45 -23.08 8.58
N ASN A 143 1.47 -23.61 7.37
CA ASN A 143 1.54 -25.06 7.10
C ASN A 143 0.46 -25.85 7.88
N GLY A 144 -0.76 -25.30 7.92
CA GLY A 144 -1.89 -25.95 8.59
C GLY A 144 -1.95 -25.84 10.11
N VAL A 145 -0.95 -25.22 10.76
CA VAL A 145 -0.86 -25.10 12.23
C VAL A 145 -1.00 -23.63 12.64
N TYR A 146 -1.91 -23.34 13.59
CA TYR A 146 -1.98 -22.02 14.22
C TYR A 146 -0.88 -21.84 15.26
N GLY A 147 -0.21 -20.71 15.21
CA GLY A 147 0.76 -20.26 16.21
C GLY A 147 0.53 -18.81 16.60
N ILE A 148 0.99 -18.43 17.79
CA ILE A 148 0.97 -17.03 18.23
C ILE A 148 2.12 -16.31 17.51
N THR A 149 1.77 -15.33 16.65
CA THR A 149 2.74 -14.51 15.92
C THR A 149 2.89 -13.12 16.50
N HIS A 150 1.93 -12.70 17.33
CA HIS A 150 2.01 -11.50 18.14
C HIS A 150 1.48 -11.81 19.54
N GLU A 151 2.39 -11.79 20.52
CA GLU A 151 2.05 -12.05 21.92
C GLU A 151 1.10 -10.98 22.45
N THR A 152 0.33 -11.35 23.47
CA THR A 152 -0.65 -10.45 24.09
C THR A 152 -0.02 -9.14 24.51
N THR A 153 -0.47 -8.04 23.89
CA THR A 153 0.05 -6.68 24.11
C THR A 153 -1.10 -5.75 24.46
N GLU A 154 -0.85 -4.87 25.43
CA GLU A 154 -1.81 -3.82 25.81
C GLU A 154 -1.94 -2.77 24.71
N ALA A 155 -3.18 -2.38 24.43
CA ALA A 155 -3.54 -1.37 23.47
C ALA A 155 -4.85 -0.68 23.90
N GLN A 156 -5.28 0.28 23.11
CA GLN A 156 -6.54 0.98 23.27
C GLN A 156 -7.36 0.83 21.98
N LEU A 157 -8.67 0.70 22.13
CA LEU A 157 -9.59 0.54 21.00
C LEU A 157 -10.70 1.59 21.07
N ARG A 158 -11.08 2.15 19.94
CA ARG A 158 -12.30 2.94 19.76
C ARG A 158 -12.91 2.70 18.38
N GLY A 159 -14.14 3.13 18.22
CA GLY A 159 -14.77 3.22 16.91
C GLY A 159 -14.09 4.26 16.01
N ARG A 160 -14.24 4.10 14.68
CA ARG A 160 -13.77 5.06 13.68
C ARG A 160 -14.76 5.17 12.51
N GLY A 161 -14.47 6.11 11.60
CA GLY A 161 -15.30 6.40 10.43
C GLY A 161 -16.48 7.31 10.76
N ASN A 162 -17.11 7.82 9.73
CA ASN A 162 -18.32 8.65 9.83
C ASN A 162 -19.56 7.84 9.43
N SER A 163 -19.90 7.81 8.14
CA SER A 163 -21.02 7.01 7.62
C SER A 163 -20.90 5.54 7.98
N THR A 164 -19.72 4.95 7.86
CA THR A 164 -19.46 3.53 8.17
C THR A 164 -19.74 3.17 9.62
N TRP A 165 -19.47 4.07 10.58
CA TRP A 165 -19.76 3.83 12.00
C TRP A 165 -21.23 3.91 12.35
N PHE A 166 -21.95 4.88 11.76
CA PHE A 166 -23.35 5.16 12.11
C PHE A 166 -24.35 4.40 11.25
N SER A 167 -24.00 4.09 9.99
CA SER A 167 -24.95 3.53 9.03
C SER A 167 -24.86 2.01 8.92
N TYR A 168 -23.76 1.38 9.33
CA TYR A 168 -23.55 -0.05 9.14
C TYR A 168 -23.41 -0.81 10.46
N PRO A 169 -23.94 -2.06 10.53
CA PRO A 169 -23.86 -2.87 11.73
C PRO A 169 -22.45 -3.45 11.96
N LYS A 170 -21.68 -3.75 10.91
CA LYS A 170 -20.28 -4.15 11.01
C LYS A 170 -19.42 -2.90 11.08
N ARG A 171 -18.84 -2.63 12.23
CA ARG A 171 -18.19 -1.37 12.54
C ARG A 171 -16.68 -1.41 12.36
N PRO A 172 -16.06 -0.36 11.82
CA PRO A 172 -14.60 -0.23 11.77
C PRO A 172 -14.05 0.29 13.10
N TYR A 173 -12.80 -0.06 13.40
CA TYR A 173 -12.14 0.31 14.67
C TYR A 173 -10.79 0.97 14.43
N ARG A 174 -10.37 1.80 15.39
CA ARG A 174 -9.00 2.31 15.52
C ARG A 174 -8.34 1.63 16.71
N LEU A 175 -7.20 1.01 16.45
CA LEU A 175 -6.35 0.35 17.43
C LEU A 175 -5.15 1.25 17.71
N ARG A 176 -4.83 1.48 19.00
CA ARG A 176 -3.72 2.32 19.44
C ARG A 176 -2.88 1.60 20.47
N PHE A 177 -1.63 1.29 20.14
CA PHE A 177 -0.65 0.73 21.05
C PHE A 177 0.00 1.82 21.90
N ASP A 178 0.44 1.48 23.10
CA ASP A 178 1.17 2.42 23.97
C ASP A 178 2.55 2.76 23.41
N LYS A 179 3.16 1.82 22.71
CA LYS A 179 4.47 1.96 22.05
C LYS A 179 4.35 1.66 20.55
N ASN A 180 5.32 2.15 19.79
CA ASN A 180 5.44 1.70 18.40
C ASN A 180 5.59 0.18 18.38
N THR A 181 4.72 -0.46 17.65
CA THR A 181 4.58 -1.92 17.56
C THR A 181 4.46 -2.28 16.09
N SER A 182 5.23 -3.26 15.62
CA SER A 182 4.96 -3.89 14.34
C SER A 182 3.96 -5.02 14.55
N ILE A 183 2.91 -5.05 13.75
CA ILE A 183 1.92 -6.12 13.75
C ILE A 183 1.83 -6.70 12.33
N LEU A 184 1.95 -8.02 12.19
CA LEU A 184 1.95 -8.73 10.90
C LEU A 184 2.96 -8.17 9.88
N GLY A 185 4.15 -7.77 10.35
CA GLY A 185 5.22 -7.24 9.52
C GLY A 185 5.00 -5.83 8.98
N MET A 186 3.88 -5.18 9.31
CA MET A 186 3.66 -3.78 8.92
C MET A 186 4.63 -2.83 9.65
N PRO A 187 4.90 -1.63 9.09
CA PRO A 187 5.79 -0.64 9.71
C PRO A 187 5.42 -0.35 11.16
N GLU A 188 6.43 -0.27 12.04
CA GLU A 188 6.21 0.04 13.46
C GLU A 188 5.52 1.39 13.63
N ALA A 189 4.34 1.38 14.23
CA ALA A 189 3.59 2.57 14.59
C ALA A 189 2.74 2.33 15.84
N LYS A 190 2.12 3.39 16.35
CA LYS A 190 1.16 3.27 17.45
C LYS A 190 -0.25 2.97 16.94
N ASN A 191 -0.63 3.51 15.80
CA ASN A 191 -2.01 3.49 15.35
C ASN A 191 -2.18 2.60 14.12
N TYR A 192 -3.20 1.73 14.19
CA TYR A 192 -3.69 0.89 13.10
C TYR A 192 -5.20 1.00 12.99
N VAL A 193 -5.73 0.58 11.86
CA VAL A 193 -7.17 0.61 11.57
C VAL A 193 -7.65 -0.77 11.15
N LEU A 194 -8.80 -1.16 11.66
CA LEU A 194 -9.57 -2.31 11.22
C LEU A 194 -10.73 -1.82 10.35
N LEU A 195 -10.58 -1.93 9.03
CA LEU A 195 -11.63 -1.62 8.07
C LEU A 195 -12.64 -2.77 8.04
N ALA A 196 -13.91 -2.43 8.14
CA ALA A 196 -14.98 -3.42 8.22
C ALA A 196 -15.37 -4.02 6.86
N GLU A 197 -15.07 -3.31 5.75
CA GLU A 197 -15.43 -3.70 4.38
C GLU A 197 -16.92 -4.10 4.23
N PHE A 198 -17.82 -3.45 5.00
CA PHE A 198 -19.24 -3.80 4.97
C PHE A 198 -19.91 -3.35 3.68
N ALA A 199 -19.58 -2.17 3.20
CA ALA A 199 -20.13 -1.63 1.96
C ALA A 199 -19.55 -2.33 0.71
N ASP A 200 -18.35 -2.90 0.82
CA ASP A 200 -17.70 -3.63 -0.26
C ASP A 200 -17.91 -5.15 -0.14
N ARG A 201 -18.82 -5.68 -0.94
CA ARG A 201 -19.10 -7.12 -0.98
C ARG A 201 -18.00 -7.96 -1.61
N SER A 202 -17.05 -7.34 -2.33
CA SER A 202 -15.83 -8.01 -2.78
C SER A 202 -14.81 -8.13 -1.66
N LEU A 203 -14.90 -7.31 -0.61
CA LEU A 203 -13.99 -7.22 0.54
C LEU A 203 -12.57 -6.81 0.18
N MET A 204 -12.32 -6.24 -1.01
CA MET A 204 -10.95 -6.02 -1.49
C MET A 204 -10.68 -4.69 -2.20
N ARG A 205 -11.70 -3.82 -2.40
CA ARG A 205 -11.48 -2.56 -3.14
C ARG A 205 -10.38 -1.68 -2.53
N ASN A 206 -10.39 -1.52 -1.21
CA ASN A 206 -9.32 -0.80 -0.52
C ASN A 206 -7.94 -1.47 -0.72
N VAL A 207 -7.86 -2.79 -0.60
CA VAL A 207 -6.62 -3.55 -0.81
C VAL A 207 -6.13 -3.41 -2.24
N VAL A 208 -7.02 -3.57 -3.23
CA VAL A 208 -6.70 -3.46 -4.66
C VAL A 208 -6.13 -2.09 -4.99
N VAL A 209 -6.71 -1.00 -4.47
CA VAL A 209 -6.22 0.36 -4.75
C VAL A 209 -4.84 0.61 -4.11
N GLN A 210 -4.58 0.13 -2.89
CA GLN A 210 -3.25 0.21 -2.29
C GLN A 210 -2.21 -0.56 -3.12
N LYS A 211 -2.57 -1.75 -3.62
CA LYS A 211 -1.68 -2.52 -4.51
C LYS A 211 -1.46 -1.83 -5.88
N MET A 212 -2.48 -1.15 -6.42
CA MET A 212 -2.29 -0.30 -7.61
C MET A 212 -1.23 0.78 -7.37
N ALA A 213 -1.28 1.46 -6.22
CA ALA A 213 -0.30 2.48 -5.87
C ALA A 213 1.11 1.89 -5.73
N SER A 214 1.25 0.82 -4.97
CA SER A 214 2.51 0.11 -4.72
C SER A 214 3.21 -0.37 -6.01
N LEU A 215 2.44 -0.86 -6.99
CA LEU A 215 2.97 -1.32 -8.27
C LEU A 215 3.28 -0.17 -9.24
N PHE A 216 2.58 0.95 -9.11
CA PHE A 216 2.66 2.02 -10.09
C PHE A 216 3.73 3.06 -9.80
N THR A 217 3.95 3.42 -8.52
CA THR A 217 4.76 4.59 -8.19
C THR A 217 5.35 4.51 -6.78
N ASP A 218 6.57 5.03 -6.63
CA ASP A 218 7.24 5.27 -5.35
C ASP A 218 6.99 6.69 -4.79
N LYS A 219 6.21 7.51 -5.50
CA LYS A 219 5.96 8.92 -5.17
C LYS A 219 4.77 9.13 -4.23
N ILE A 220 3.94 8.12 -4.07
CA ILE A 220 2.76 8.12 -3.20
C ILE A 220 3.00 7.05 -2.13
N TYR A 221 2.95 7.43 -0.85
CA TYR A 221 3.02 6.45 0.22
C TYR A 221 1.79 5.53 0.16
N ASP A 222 2.01 4.25 -0.08
CA ASP A 222 0.99 3.20 -0.04
C ASP A 222 0.85 2.65 1.38
N LEU A 223 -0.39 2.32 1.77
CA LEU A 223 -0.68 1.79 3.09
C LEU A 223 -0.65 0.26 3.05
N GLU A 224 0.12 -0.32 3.92
CA GLU A 224 0.16 -1.77 4.12
C GLU A 224 -1.21 -2.29 4.60
N THR A 225 -1.63 -3.42 4.06
CA THR A 225 -2.91 -4.07 4.37
C THR A 225 -2.73 -5.54 4.69
N ARG A 226 -3.54 -6.07 5.63
CA ARG A 226 -3.57 -7.49 5.99
C ARG A 226 -5.00 -7.94 6.25
N TYR A 227 -5.44 -9.06 5.67
CA TYR A 227 -6.70 -9.67 6.06
C TYR A 227 -6.59 -10.34 7.42
N VAL A 228 -7.57 -10.09 8.29
CA VAL A 228 -7.66 -10.70 9.61
C VAL A 228 -9.10 -11.12 9.92
N GLU A 229 -9.28 -12.31 10.47
CA GLU A 229 -10.51 -12.70 11.11
C GLU A 229 -10.56 -12.07 12.51
N LEU A 230 -11.44 -11.12 12.72
CA LEU A 230 -11.53 -10.38 13.98
C LEU A 230 -12.38 -11.14 15.01
N TYR A 231 -11.85 -11.24 16.22
CA TYR A 231 -12.54 -11.74 17.41
C TYR A 231 -12.52 -10.68 18.50
N ILE A 232 -13.68 -10.29 19.02
CA ILE A 232 -13.81 -9.39 20.18
C ILE A 232 -14.39 -10.21 21.34
N ASN A 233 -13.67 -10.26 22.46
CA ASN A 233 -14.02 -11.06 23.63
C ASN A 233 -14.30 -12.55 23.26
N ASN A 234 -13.47 -13.11 22.38
CA ASN A 234 -13.57 -14.45 21.80
C ASN A 234 -14.81 -14.69 20.90
N GLU A 235 -15.57 -13.67 20.56
CA GLU A 235 -16.67 -13.78 19.61
C GLU A 235 -16.24 -13.30 18.22
N TYR A 236 -16.47 -14.12 17.20
CA TYR A 236 -16.16 -13.78 15.82
C TYR A 236 -16.93 -12.53 15.34
N ARG A 237 -16.26 -11.63 14.63
CA ARG A 237 -16.82 -10.38 14.12
C ARG A 237 -16.73 -10.21 12.61
N GLY A 238 -16.16 -11.18 11.92
CA GLY A 238 -16.04 -11.18 10.46
C GLY A 238 -14.59 -11.03 9.99
N LEU A 239 -14.44 -10.97 8.67
CA LEU A 239 -13.19 -10.70 7.99
C LEU A 239 -13.00 -9.18 7.88
N TYR A 240 -11.87 -8.68 8.38
CA TYR A 240 -11.49 -7.26 8.36
C TYR A 240 -10.20 -7.07 7.57
N VAL A 241 -9.98 -5.86 7.09
CA VAL A 241 -8.67 -5.43 6.61
C VAL A 241 -8.00 -4.60 7.71
N LEU A 242 -6.91 -5.12 8.27
CA LEU A 242 -6.01 -4.39 9.15
C LEU A 242 -5.08 -3.56 8.27
N THR A 243 -5.00 -2.26 8.52
CA THR A 243 -4.17 -1.34 7.76
C THR A 243 -3.56 -0.28 8.67
N GLU A 244 -2.59 0.44 8.14
CA GLU A 244 -2.02 1.60 8.80
C GLU A 244 -3.05 2.72 8.95
N GLN A 245 -2.94 3.47 10.04
CA GLN A 245 -3.65 4.76 10.16
C GLN A 245 -2.99 5.77 9.23
N VAL A 246 -3.80 6.53 8.49
CA VAL A 246 -3.33 7.72 7.75
C VAL A 246 -2.87 8.77 8.76
N GLU A 247 -1.57 8.90 8.90
CA GLU A 247 -0.89 9.83 9.82
C GLU A 247 0.58 9.98 9.41
N THR A 248 1.23 11.02 9.90
CA THR A 248 2.68 11.16 9.75
C THR A 248 3.41 10.35 10.82
N HIS A 249 4.45 9.66 10.45
CA HIS A 249 5.30 8.90 11.36
C HIS A 249 6.64 8.59 10.70
N LYS A 250 7.72 8.52 11.49
CA LYS A 250 9.09 8.28 11.00
C LYS A 250 9.27 7.00 10.17
N ASN A 251 8.43 5.99 10.40
CA ASN A 251 8.46 4.70 9.70
C ASN A 251 7.37 4.59 8.61
N LYS A 252 6.66 5.67 8.34
CA LYS A 252 5.58 5.80 7.36
C LYS A 252 5.82 7.05 6.51
N LEU A 253 4.80 7.86 6.30
CA LEU A 253 4.94 9.20 5.74
C LEU A 253 5.71 10.08 6.74
N SER A 254 7.04 10.18 6.53
CA SER A 254 7.93 10.88 7.44
C SER A 254 7.99 12.36 7.09
N ILE A 255 7.37 13.19 7.90
CA ILE A 255 7.35 14.66 7.76
C ILE A 255 7.76 15.26 9.11
N GLU A 256 8.76 16.11 9.10
CA GLU A 256 9.13 16.89 10.28
C GLU A 256 8.28 18.16 10.33
N SER A 257 7.30 18.20 11.25
CA SER A 257 6.41 19.32 11.46
C SER A 257 6.68 19.97 12.82
N ILE A 258 6.77 21.31 12.87
CA ILE A 258 7.11 22.07 14.08
C ILE A 258 6.05 23.15 14.29
N PRO A 259 5.23 23.04 15.37
CA PRO A 259 4.30 24.09 15.75
C PRO A 259 5.02 25.43 15.97
N GLY A 260 4.46 26.53 15.44
CA GLY A 260 5.02 27.89 15.54
C GLY A 260 6.06 28.24 14.47
N GLU A 261 6.54 27.29 13.67
CA GLU A 261 7.42 27.56 12.52
C GLU A 261 6.62 27.59 11.21
N ILE A 262 6.70 28.69 10.47
CA ILE A 262 6.00 28.82 9.16
C ILE A 262 6.62 27.90 8.11
N ASN A 263 7.95 27.86 8.01
CA ASN A 263 8.63 26.97 7.09
C ASN A 263 8.92 25.62 7.78
N THR A 264 7.93 24.77 7.79
CA THR A 264 7.97 23.43 8.37
C THR A 264 7.28 22.42 7.45
N GLY A 265 7.20 21.15 7.88
CA GLY A 265 6.36 20.14 7.23
C GLY A 265 4.88 20.33 7.59
N TYR A 266 4.01 20.01 6.65
CA TYR A 266 2.55 20.09 6.82
C TYR A 266 1.88 18.83 6.30
N PHE A 267 0.82 18.42 6.99
CA PHE A 267 -0.08 17.36 6.55
C PHE A 267 -1.52 17.84 6.70
N MET A 268 -2.34 17.66 5.67
CA MET A 268 -3.70 18.19 5.64
C MET A 268 -4.65 17.27 4.85
N GLU A 269 -5.94 17.42 5.10
CA GLU A 269 -7.02 16.70 4.44
C GLU A 269 -8.01 17.70 3.82
N LEU A 270 -8.36 17.53 2.54
CA LEU A 270 -9.54 18.15 1.96
C LEU A 270 -10.77 17.47 2.54
N ASP A 271 -11.65 18.24 3.18
CA ASP A 271 -12.90 17.74 3.77
C ASP A 271 -14.03 18.77 3.65
N MET A 272 -14.95 18.55 2.70
CA MET A 272 -16.08 19.45 2.45
C MET A 272 -17.04 19.58 3.64
N ARG A 273 -17.04 18.60 4.57
CA ARG A 273 -17.88 18.62 5.78
C ARG A 273 -17.50 19.74 6.75
N LEU A 274 -16.30 20.30 6.63
CA LEU A 274 -15.85 21.43 7.43
C LEU A 274 -16.71 22.70 7.21
N ARG A 275 -17.36 22.83 6.03
CA ARG A 275 -18.25 23.96 5.76
C ARG A 275 -19.48 24.00 6.66
N ASP A 276 -19.90 22.84 7.17
CA ASP A 276 -21.07 22.70 8.06
C ASP A 276 -20.67 22.79 9.54
N GLN A 277 -19.37 22.98 9.84
CA GLN A 277 -18.91 23.12 11.22
C GLN A 277 -19.26 24.50 11.80
N PRO A 278 -19.60 24.56 13.11
CA PRO A 278 -19.88 25.84 13.78
C PRO A 278 -18.63 26.70 14.06
N ILE A 279 -17.45 26.19 13.71
CA ILE A 279 -16.17 26.86 13.99
C ILE A 279 -15.67 27.50 12.69
N ASP A 280 -15.39 28.79 12.76
CA ASP A 280 -14.88 29.57 11.63
C ASP A 280 -13.50 29.07 11.14
N PRO A 281 -13.19 29.19 9.84
CA PRO A 281 -11.86 28.89 9.32
C PRO A 281 -10.81 29.87 9.88
N GLY A 282 -9.55 29.41 9.94
CA GLY A 282 -8.42 30.27 10.32
C GLY A 282 -7.52 29.68 11.41
N HIS A 283 -7.89 28.57 12.04
CA HIS A 283 -7.07 27.86 13.01
C HIS A 283 -6.77 26.43 12.54
N PHE A 284 -7.58 25.43 12.92
CA PHE A 284 -7.34 24.04 12.54
C PHE A 284 -7.78 23.71 11.11
N TRP A 285 -8.48 24.61 10.42
CA TRP A 285 -8.88 24.47 9.04
C TRP A 285 -8.95 25.81 8.30
N PHE A 286 -8.92 25.76 6.98
CA PHE A 286 -8.97 26.93 6.11
C PHE A 286 -9.69 26.63 4.80
N ILE A 287 -10.01 27.69 4.05
CA ILE A 287 -10.56 27.59 2.70
C ILE A 287 -9.52 28.14 1.71
N ALA A 288 -9.16 27.33 0.72
CA ALA A 288 -8.38 27.77 -0.44
C ALA A 288 -9.16 27.50 -1.71
N ARG A 289 -9.42 28.57 -2.49
CA ARG A 289 -10.14 28.52 -3.78
C ARG A 289 -11.45 27.71 -3.75
N GLY A 290 -12.21 27.86 -2.68
CA GLY A 290 -13.50 27.21 -2.47
C GLY A 290 -13.44 25.83 -1.87
N TYR A 291 -12.28 25.24 -1.60
CA TYR A 291 -12.15 23.95 -0.94
C TYR A 291 -11.68 24.10 0.51
N PRO A 292 -12.33 23.48 1.49
CA PRO A 292 -11.89 23.45 2.87
C PRO A 292 -10.84 22.37 3.08
N TYR A 293 -9.82 22.71 3.88
CA TYR A 293 -8.73 21.83 4.27
C TYR A 293 -8.55 21.82 5.78
N GLU A 294 -8.50 20.64 6.38
CA GLU A 294 -8.17 20.43 7.79
C GLU A 294 -6.66 20.20 7.92
N ILE A 295 -6.03 20.86 8.86
CA ILE A 295 -4.62 20.67 9.18
C ILE A 295 -4.52 19.54 10.19
N LYS A 296 -3.72 18.52 9.86
CA LYS A 296 -3.43 17.36 10.72
C LYS A 296 -2.07 17.50 11.40
N GLU A 297 -1.11 18.13 10.69
CA GLU A 297 0.23 18.42 11.20
C GLU A 297 0.74 19.75 10.64
N PRO A 298 1.40 20.59 11.44
CA PRO A 298 1.56 20.46 12.90
C PRO A 298 0.20 20.46 13.60
N ASP A 299 0.10 19.73 14.73
CA ASP A 299 -1.15 19.62 15.48
C ASP A 299 -1.66 21.01 15.91
N PRO A 300 -2.84 21.44 15.45
CA PRO A 300 -3.39 22.75 15.83
C PRO A 300 -3.79 22.85 17.32
N GLU A 301 -3.90 21.75 18.04
CA GLU A 301 -4.13 21.73 19.49
C GLU A 301 -2.83 21.95 20.28
N ASP A 302 -1.65 21.89 19.64
CA ASP A 302 -0.38 22.19 20.30
C ASP A 302 -0.34 23.67 20.70
N PRO A 303 -0.02 24.02 21.99
CA PRO A 303 0.04 25.40 22.44
C PRO A 303 1.03 26.32 21.70
N LEU A 304 1.97 25.75 20.97
CA LEU A 304 2.93 26.50 20.14
C LEU A 304 2.42 26.75 18.71
N TYR A 305 1.31 26.12 18.31
CA TYR A 305 0.71 26.35 16.99
C TYR A 305 0.22 27.80 16.88
N ILE A 306 0.40 28.39 15.69
CA ILE A 306 -0.03 29.77 15.42
C ILE A 306 -0.87 29.84 14.14
N ASP A 307 -1.91 30.68 14.12
CA ASP A 307 -2.81 30.89 12.97
C ASP A 307 -2.08 31.35 11.69
N ALA A 308 -0.88 31.90 11.85
CA ALA A 308 -0.03 32.24 10.70
C ALA A 308 0.41 31.00 9.89
N GLN A 309 0.48 29.81 10.50
CA GLN A 309 0.73 28.56 9.78
C GLN A 309 -0.46 28.18 8.89
N THR A 310 -1.68 28.34 9.42
CA THR A 310 -2.93 28.17 8.65
C THR A 310 -3.01 29.15 7.49
N ALA A 311 -2.74 30.44 7.76
CA ALA A 311 -2.75 31.48 6.72
C ALA A 311 -1.72 31.22 5.62
N TYR A 312 -0.52 30.75 6.00
CA TYR A 312 0.52 30.35 5.05
C TYR A 312 0.05 29.26 4.07
N LEU A 313 -0.62 28.21 4.59
CA LEU A 313 -1.14 27.13 3.74
C LEU A 313 -2.26 27.60 2.82
N ALA A 314 -3.16 28.47 3.31
CA ALA A 314 -4.22 29.04 2.49
C ALA A 314 -3.65 29.89 1.34
N ASP A 315 -2.64 30.70 1.63
CA ASP A 315 -1.93 31.48 0.61
C ASP A 315 -1.17 30.59 -0.36
N TYR A 316 -0.46 29.57 0.16
CA TYR A 316 0.31 28.62 -0.67
C TYR A 316 -0.57 27.92 -1.70
N LEU A 317 -1.70 27.33 -1.27
CA LEU A 317 -2.64 26.66 -2.18
C LEU A 317 -3.32 27.64 -3.13
N SER A 318 -3.55 28.88 -2.70
CA SER A 318 -4.12 29.90 -3.58
C SER A 318 -3.12 30.35 -4.68
N VAL A 319 -1.84 30.42 -4.33
CA VAL A 319 -0.77 30.71 -5.33
C VAL A 319 -0.60 29.54 -6.28
N LEU A 320 -0.57 28.29 -5.78
CA LEU A 320 -0.52 27.09 -6.64
C LEU A 320 -1.68 27.08 -7.64
N ASP A 321 -2.90 27.32 -7.18
CA ASP A 321 -4.07 27.39 -8.06
C ASP A 321 -3.90 28.47 -9.14
N GLN A 322 -3.36 29.64 -8.79
CA GLN A 322 -3.10 30.72 -9.74
C GLN A 322 -2.01 30.33 -10.76
N THR A 323 -0.90 29.72 -10.32
CA THR A 323 0.17 29.28 -11.23
C THR A 323 -0.31 28.22 -12.21
N LEU A 324 -1.19 27.31 -11.78
CA LEU A 324 -1.84 26.35 -12.67
C LEU A 324 -2.75 27.04 -13.69
N MET A 325 -3.52 28.08 -13.29
CA MET A 325 -4.33 28.87 -14.20
C MET A 325 -3.48 29.63 -15.21
N ASP A 326 -2.35 30.17 -14.78
CA ASP A 326 -1.43 30.95 -15.63
C ASP A 326 -0.53 30.04 -16.49
N HIS A 327 -0.58 28.72 -16.30
CA HIS A 327 0.28 27.70 -16.93
C HIS A 327 1.78 27.99 -16.75
N SER A 328 2.19 28.52 -15.58
CA SER A 328 3.58 28.90 -15.30
C SER A 328 3.94 28.68 -13.83
N ASP A 329 5.20 28.34 -13.58
CA ASP A 329 5.82 28.25 -12.24
C ASP A 329 5.11 27.30 -11.23
N TYR A 330 4.15 26.46 -11.68
CA TYR A 330 3.42 25.53 -10.81
C TYR A 330 4.34 24.44 -10.23
N GLU A 331 5.44 24.11 -10.91
CA GLU A 331 6.45 23.14 -10.45
C GLU A 331 7.18 23.63 -9.18
N ASP A 332 7.20 24.94 -8.91
CA ASP A 332 7.74 25.52 -7.68
C ASP A 332 6.82 25.26 -6.47
N TYR A 333 5.58 24.80 -6.69
CA TYR A 333 4.56 24.61 -5.66
C TYR A 333 4.05 23.16 -5.54
N MET A 334 4.21 22.33 -6.58
CA MET A 334 3.71 20.97 -6.57
C MET A 334 4.66 19.98 -7.25
N ASP A 335 4.69 18.74 -6.75
CA ASP A 335 5.33 17.62 -7.44
C ASP A 335 4.40 17.10 -8.54
N VAL A 336 4.61 17.57 -9.76
CA VAL A 336 3.73 17.25 -10.91
C VAL A 336 3.68 15.75 -11.18
N ASP A 337 4.78 15.01 -11.00
CA ASP A 337 4.82 13.58 -11.26
C ASP A 337 3.97 12.82 -10.24
N ALA A 338 4.11 13.15 -8.95
CA ALA A 338 3.30 12.55 -7.89
C ALA A 338 1.81 12.83 -8.09
N TRP A 339 1.45 14.05 -8.48
CA TRP A 339 0.06 14.41 -8.72
C TRP A 339 -0.53 13.73 -9.96
N VAL A 340 0.24 13.57 -11.04
CA VAL A 340 -0.19 12.83 -12.23
C VAL A 340 -0.45 11.37 -11.89
N ASP A 341 0.48 10.70 -11.19
CA ASP A 341 0.30 9.32 -10.77
C ASP A 341 -0.91 9.16 -9.84
N TYR A 342 -1.08 10.08 -8.88
CA TYR A 342 -2.23 10.10 -7.97
C TYR A 342 -3.56 10.22 -8.73
N PHE A 343 -3.66 11.15 -9.68
CA PHE A 343 -4.89 11.36 -10.44
C PHE A 343 -5.18 10.23 -11.43
N ILE A 344 -4.17 9.55 -11.97
CA ILE A 344 -4.38 8.35 -12.79
C ILE A 344 -5.10 7.27 -11.96
N ILE A 345 -4.64 6.99 -10.74
CA ILE A 345 -5.29 6.02 -9.86
C ILE A 345 -6.70 6.48 -9.51
N GLN A 346 -6.87 7.70 -9.00
CA GLN A 346 -8.15 8.27 -8.56
C GLN A 346 -9.20 8.28 -9.68
N GLU A 347 -8.81 8.66 -10.87
CA GLU A 347 -9.69 8.69 -12.05
C GLU A 347 -10.03 7.27 -12.52
N PHE A 348 -9.03 6.38 -12.57
CA PHE A 348 -9.24 5.01 -13.01
C PHE A 348 -10.26 4.30 -12.13
N VAL A 349 -10.13 4.42 -10.83
CA VAL A 349 -11.04 3.77 -9.89
C VAL A 349 -12.37 4.50 -9.71
N LYS A 350 -12.56 5.68 -10.32
CA LYS A 350 -13.71 6.58 -10.15
C LYS A 350 -14.03 6.78 -8.66
N ASN A 351 -13.02 7.24 -7.90
CA ASN A 351 -13.22 7.50 -6.48
C ASN A 351 -14.28 8.58 -6.26
N VAL A 352 -15.35 8.23 -5.55
CA VAL A 352 -16.49 9.11 -5.31
C VAL A 352 -16.11 10.37 -4.52
N ASP A 353 -15.09 10.26 -3.67
CA ASP A 353 -14.70 11.28 -2.69
C ASP A 353 -13.56 12.19 -3.16
N ILE A 354 -13.08 12.05 -4.41
CA ILE A 354 -11.92 12.81 -4.93
C ILE A 354 -12.04 14.35 -4.80
N GLY A 355 -13.24 14.88 -4.67
CA GLY A 355 -13.49 16.30 -4.45
C GLY A 355 -14.32 16.59 -3.20
N PHE A 356 -14.47 15.60 -2.30
CA PHE A 356 -15.34 15.72 -1.15
C PHE A 356 -14.61 15.53 0.19
N SER A 357 -13.92 14.41 0.37
CA SER A 357 -13.18 14.10 1.61
C SER A 357 -12.12 13.05 1.38
N SER A 358 -11.32 12.75 2.42
CA SER A 358 -10.31 11.68 2.37
C SER A 358 -9.24 11.89 1.28
N VAL A 359 -9.03 13.15 0.86
CA VAL A 359 -7.98 13.55 -0.05
C VAL A 359 -6.88 14.22 0.77
N PHE A 360 -5.80 13.49 0.97
CA PHE A 360 -4.68 13.95 1.79
C PHE A 360 -3.60 14.60 0.96
N LEU A 361 -2.99 15.64 1.54
CA LEU A 361 -1.87 16.39 0.97
C LEU A 361 -0.80 16.59 2.03
N TYR A 362 0.44 16.61 1.60
CA TYR A 362 1.55 16.94 2.49
C TYR A 362 2.59 17.81 1.80
N LYS A 363 3.35 18.50 2.60
CA LYS A 363 4.48 19.33 2.19
C LYS A 363 5.60 19.16 3.20
N GLU A 364 6.79 18.84 2.74
CA GLU A 364 7.99 18.85 3.57
C GLU A 364 8.50 20.29 3.77
N LYS A 365 9.33 20.51 4.79
CA LYS A 365 10.07 21.76 4.94
C LYS A 365 10.88 22.03 3.67
N ASP A 366 10.84 23.26 3.16
CA ASP A 366 11.48 23.67 1.90
C ASP A 366 11.04 22.88 0.66
N GLY A 367 10.06 21.99 0.78
CA GLY A 367 9.53 21.17 -0.31
C GLY A 367 8.27 21.75 -0.93
N VAL A 368 7.74 21.03 -1.90
CA VAL A 368 6.48 21.34 -2.61
C VAL A 368 5.35 20.43 -2.15
N ILE A 369 4.11 20.80 -2.47
CA ILE A 369 2.93 19.98 -2.12
C ILE A 369 2.89 18.69 -2.93
N LYS A 370 2.62 17.58 -2.24
CA LYS A 370 2.44 16.22 -2.77
C LYS A 370 1.11 15.64 -2.32
N PRO A 371 0.48 14.76 -3.11
CA PRO A 371 -0.74 14.05 -2.72
C PRO A 371 -0.44 12.78 -1.93
N GLY A 372 -1.43 12.31 -1.18
CA GLY A 372 -1.40 11.02 -0.50
C GLY A 372 -1.26 11.11 1.01
N PRO A 373 -1.40 9.97 1.71
CA PRO A 373 -1.71 8.63 1.17
C PRO A 373 -3.09 8.49 0.53
N LEU A 374 -3.27 7.45 -0.29
CA LEU A 374 -4.58 7.06 -0.81
C LEU A 374 -5.44 6.46 0.30
N TRP A 375 -6.74 6.81 0.34
CA TRP A 375 -7.63 6.39 1.41
C TRP A 375 -9.10 6.36 0.96
N ASP A 376 -9.89 5.39 1.53
CA ASP A 376 -11.36 5.32 1.49
C ASP A 376 -11.93 4.99 0.11
N PHE A 377 -11.70 3.75 -0.36
CA PHE A 377 -12.09 3.28 -1.69
C PHE A 377 -13.22 2.24 -1.68
N ASP A 378 -13.93 2.05 -0.59
CA ASP A 378 -15.02 1.07 -0.50
C ASP A 378 -16.17 1.38 -1.46
N PHE A 379 -16.36 2.64 -1.87
CA PHE A 379 -17.34 3.07 -2.87
C PHE A 379 -16.77 3.27 -4.29
N ALA A 380 -15.49 3.04 -4.50
CA ALA A 380 -14.86 3.12 -5.81
C ALA A 380 -15.16 1.89 -6.70
N LEU A 381 -14.61 1.86 -7.91
CA LEU A 381 -14.72 0.73 -8.85
C LEU A 381 -16.16 0.24 -9.04
N GLY A 382 -17.08 1.20 -9.26
CA GLY A 382 -18.47 0.92 -9.58
C GLY A 382 -19.34 0.52 -8.39
N ASN A 383 -18.99 0.89 -7.14
CA ASN A 383 -19.71 0.49 -5.93
C ASN A 383 -20.56 1.60 -5.28
N ALA A 384 -21.02 2.60 -6.05
CA ALA A 384 -21.84 3.69 -5.52
C ALA A 384 -22.91 4.15 -6.51
N ASP A 385 -24.21 4.05 -6.16
CA ASP A 385 -25.35 4.31 -7.05
C ASP A 385 -25.74 5.79 -7.21
N TYR A 386 -25.12 6.70 -6.46
CA TYR A 386 -25.41 8.15 -6.49
C TYR A 386 -24.50 8.96 -7.42
N ILE A 387 -23.62 8.29 -8.15
CA ILE A 387 -22.76 8.88 -9.18
C ILE A 387 -22.96 8.17 -10.52
N ASP A 388 -22.29 8.63 -11.58
CA ASP A 388 -22.09 7.83 -12.77
C ASP A 388 -21.07 6.72 -12.47
N TYR A 389 -21.55 5.59 -11.96
CA TYR A 389 -20.72 4.48 -11.47
C TYR A 389 -20.33 3.48 -12.57
N GLY A 390 -20.79 3.67 -13.80
CA GLY A 390 -20.37 2.85 -14.94
C GLY A 390 -18.87 2.98 -15.24
N PRO A 391 -18.28 2.03 -15.99
CA PRO A 391 -16.85 2.04 -16.30
C PRO A 391 -16.45 3.13 -17.32
N GLU A 392 -17.41 3.70 -18.01
CA GLU A 392 -17.20 4.78 -18.98
C GLU A 392 -17.24 6.15 -18.31
N ASN A 393 -16.94 7.21 -19.06
CA ASN A 393 -16.92 8.60 -18.68
C ASN A 393 -15.85 8.99 -17.63
N TRP A 394 -15.34 10.21 -17.79
CA TRP A 394 -14.45 10.84 -16.80
C TRP A 394 -15.25 11.21 -15.55
N TYR A 395 -14.59 11.20 -14.38
CA TYR A 395 -15.21 11.54 -13.12
C TYR A 395 -14.46 12.64 -12.37
N GLY A 396 -13.19 12.44 -12.05
CA GLY A 396 -12.38 13.41 -11.31
C GLY A 396 -12.09 14.67 -12.11
N MET A 397 -12.08 14.57 -13.46
CA MET A 397 -11.91 15.70 -14.35
C MET A 397 -13.16 16.59 -14.49
N LEU A 398 -14.30 16.17 -13.96
CA LEU A 398 -15.51 16.99 -14.00
C LEU A 398 -15.31 18.29 -13.19
N GLU A 399 -15.81 19.40 -13.73
CA GLU A 399 -15.61 20.75 -13.22
C GLU A 399 -15.84 20.92 -11.71
N TYR A 400 -16.88 20.28 -11.19
CA TYR A 400 -17.30 20.41 -9.80
C TYR A 400 -16.73 19.29 -8.87
N LYS A 401 -15.85 18.42 -9.39
CA LYS A 401 -15.30 17.32 -8.61
C LYS A 401 -13.95 17.66 -8.01
N ASN A 402 -12.96 17.92 -8.82
CA ASN A 402 -11.64 18.30 -8.34
C ASN A 402 -11.03 19.38 -9.21
N ARG A 403 -11.00 20.63 -8.67
CA ARG A 403 -10.49 21.78 -9.39
C ARG A 403 -9.01 21.65 -9.76
N MET A 404 -8.18 21.13 -8.85
CA MET A 404 -6.74 20.97 -9.12
C MET A 404 -6.51 20.03 -10.29
N PHE A 405 -7.20 18.91 -10.33
CA PHE A 405 -7.11 17.97 -11.44
C PHE A 405 -7.55 18.60 -12.77
N LYS A 406 -8.67 19.34 -12.76
CA LYS A 406 -9.12 20.08 -13.95
C LYS A 406 -8.06 21.08 -14.42
N LEU A 407 -7.48 21.89 -13.54
CA LEU A 407 -6.45 22.86 -13.87
C LEU A 407 -5.19 22.20 -14.44
N MET A 408 -4.72 21.12 -13.83
CA MET A 408 -3.59 20.36 -14.35
C MET A 408 -3.85 19.86 -15.78
N MET A 409 -5.03 19.31 -16.03
CA MET A 409 -5.40 18.81 -17.36
C MET A 409 -5.64 19.92 -18.40
N ALA A 410 -5.75 21.17 -17.99
CA ALA A 410 -5.75 22.32 -18.92
C ALA A 410 -4.35 22.59 -19.52
N ILE A 411 -3.27 22.15 -18.85
CA ILE A 411 -1.88 22.37 -19.24
C ILE A 411 -1.43 21.27 -20.22
N PRO A 412 -1.03 21.60 -21.47
CA PRO A 412 -0.67 20.60 -22.48
C PRO A 412 0.46 19.67 -22.07
N GLU A 413 1.48 20.18 -21.39
CA GLU A 413 2.64 19.41 -20.92
C GLU A 413 2.23 18.37 -19.87
N ILE A 414 1.30 18.73 -18.97
CA ILE A 414 0.77 17.79 -17.96
C ILE A 414 -0.12 16.74 -18.63
N ARG A 415 -0.93 17.09 -19.64
CA ARG A 415 -1.71 16.09 -20.40
C ARG A 415 -0.82 15.06 -21.10
N LEU A 416 0.29 15.51 -21.71
CA LEU A 416 1.25 14.59 -22.32
C LEU A 416 1.85 13.64 -21.27
N LYS A 417 2.27 14.18 -20.11
CA LYS A 417 2.78 13.38 -18.99
C LYS A 417 1.71 12.40 -18.49
N PHE A 418 0.47 12.84 -18.29
CA PHE A 418 -0.65 11.99 -17.89
C PHE A 418 -0.87 10.85 -18.89
N ARG A 419 -0.85 11.15 -20.22
CA ARG A 419 -0.97 10.11 -21.25
C ARG A 419 0.15 9.08 -21.13
N ASP A 420 1.40 9.52 -21.09
CA ASP A 420 2.54 8.63 -21.08
C ASP A 420 2.55 7.75 -19.81
N ARG A 421 2.30 8.36 -18.63
CA ARG A 421 2.18 7.63 -17.36
C ARG A 421 0.97 6.69 -17.31
N TYR A 422 -0.18 7.09 -17.91
CA TYR A 422 -1.32 6.20 -18.02
C TYR A 422 -1.01 4.97 -18.89
N MET A 423 -0.19 5.11 -19.93
CA MET A 423 0.23 3.96 -20.73
C MET A 423 1.10 3.00 -19.93
N ASP A 424 2.01 3.49 -19.08
CA ASP A 424 2.76 2.65 -18.12
C ASP A 424 1.78 1.92 -17.18
N PHE A 425 0.84 2.65 -16.57
CA PHE A 425 -0.20 2.06 -15.71
C PHE A 425 -1.03 0.99 -16.43
N HIS A 426 -1.43 1.25 -17.68
CA HIS A 426 -2.25 0.37 -18.50
C HIS A 426 -1.53 -0.95 -18.85
N TYR A 427 -0.24 -0.88 -19.23
CA TYR A 427 0.49 -2.05 -19.73
C TYR A 427 1.21 -2.82 -18.62
N ASP A 428 1.71 -2.13 -17.61
CA ASP A 428 2.56 -2.74 -16.60
C ASP A 428 1.78 -3.06 -15.31
N VAL A 429 0.86 -2.19 -14.86
CA VAL A 429 0.16 -2.35 -13.58
C VAL A 429 -1.16 -3.12 -13.70
N LEU A 430 -2.03 -2.72 -14.64
CA LEU A 430 -3.38 -3.30 -14.71
C LEU A 430 -3.42 -4.81 -14.96
N PRO A 431 -2.52 -5.41 -15.77
CA PRO A 431 -2.47 -6.87 -15.91
C PRO A 431 -2.15 -7.57 -14.59
N GLU A 432 -1.19 -7.06 -13.80
CA GLU A 432 -0.83 -7.62 -12.51
C GLU A 432 -1.98 -7.49 -11.49
N ILE A 433 -2.70 -6.38 -11.52
CA ILE A 433 -3.89 -6.18 -10.67
C ILE A 433 -4.98 -7.21 -10.99
N GLN A 434 -5.22 -7.53 -12.25
CA GLN A 434 -6.20 -8.54 -12.64
C GLN A 434 -5.83 -9.93 -12.11
N GLU A 435 -4.58 -10.31 -12.21
CA GLU A 435 -4.07 -11.57 -11.66
C GLU A 435 -4.17 -11.58 -10.13
N MET A 436 -3.71 -10.51 -9.49
CA MET A 436 -3.73 -10.37 -8.04
C MET A 436 -5.14 -10.48 -7.45
N ILE A 437 -6.18 -9.91 -8.10
CA ILE A 437 -7.57 -10.05 -7.63
C ILE A 437 -7.96 -11.53 -7.52
N GLY A 438 -7.54 -12.37 -8.45
CA GLY A 438 -7.75 -13.82 -8.39
C GLY A 438 -7.07 -14.42 -7.17
N VAL A 439 -5.79 -14.11 -6.97
CA VAL A 439 -5.00 -14.61 -5.82
C VAL A 439 -5.59 -14.14 -4.49
N LEU A 440 -5.97 -12.86 -4.36
CA LEU A 440 -6.64 -12.34 -3.17
C LEU A 440 -7.98 -13.05 -2.91
N SER A 441 -8.78 -13.27 -3.97
CA SER A 441 -10.04 -14.00 -3.86
C SER A 441 -9.83 -15.41 -3.29
N ASP A 442 -8.84 -16.13 -3.81
CA ASP A 442 -8.49 -17.47 -3.34
C ASP A 442 -8.01 -17.45 -1.89
N SER A 443 -7.18 -16.49 -1.52
CA SER A 443 -6.61 -16.36 -0.16
C SER A 443 -7.67 -16.15 0.93
N ILE A 444 -8.78 -15.49 0.63
CA ILE A 444 -9.87 -15.26 1.58
C ILE A 444 -11.08 -16.18 1.39
N SER A 445 -11.09 -17.03 0.36
CA SER A 445 -12.24 -17.86 -0.04
C SER A 445 -12.78 -18.74 1.10
N SER A 446 -11.89 -19.30 1.93
CA SER A 446 -12.27 -20.12 3.08
C SER A 446 -12.96 -19.35 4.22
N LYS A 447 -12.81 -18.01 4.25
CA LYS A 447 -13.26 -17.11 5.32
C LYS A 447 -14.56 -16.38 4.98
N VAL A 448 -14.82 -16.17 3.68
CA VAL A 448 -15.98 -15.37 3.23
C VAL A 448 -17.32 -15.99 3.62
N GLY A 449 -17.41 -17.32 3.69
CA GLY A 449 -18.62 -18.02 4.12
C GLY A 449 -19.04 -17.65 5.54
N ALA A 450 -18.10 -17.66 6.48
CA ALA A 450 -18.33 -17.25 7.86
C ALA A 450 -18.67 -15.74 7.96
N ASN A 451 -17.95 -14.90 7.19
CA ASN A 451 -18.21 -13.47 7.15
C ASN A 451 -19.64 -13.15 6.68
N PHE A 452 -20.09 -13.74 5.56
CA PHE A 452 -21.43 -13.49 5.02
C PHE A 452 -22.54 -14.24 5.75
N THR A 453 -22.23 -15.28 6.54
CA THR A 453 -23.18 -15.86 7.50
C THR A 453 -23.47 -14.87 8.63
N MET A 454 -22.43 -14.22 9.15
CA MET A 454 -22.58 -13.21 10.20
C MET A 454 -23.18 -11.90 9.69
N TRP A 455 -22.76 -11.49 8.48
CA TRP A 455 -23.20 -10.24 7.81
C TRP A 455 -23.84 -10.58 6.46
N PRO A 456 -25.15 -10.92 6.42
CA PRO A 456 -25.80 -11.42 5.21
C PRO A 456 -26.18 -10.31 4.21
N ILE A 457 -25.16 -9.62 3.69
CA ILE A 457 -25.31 -8.43 2.84
C ILE A 457 -25.37 -8.73 1.33
N LEU A 458 -25.04 -9.95 0.90
CA LEU A 458 -24.95 -10.28 -0.53
C LEU A 458 -26.26 -10.08 -1.30
N ASN A 459 -27.41 -10.29 -0.64
CA ASN A 459 -28.73 -10.16 -1.23
C ASN A 459 -29.52 -8.95 -0.72
N ASP A 460 -28.99 -8.20 0.25
CA ASP A 460 -29.70 -7.11 0.90
C ASP A 460 -29.20 -5.77 0.36
N TYR A 461 -30.14 -4.88 0.03
CA TYR A 461 -29.79 -3.52 -0.32
C TYR A 461 -29.32 -2.74 0.91
N TRP A 462 -28.13 -2.18 0.79
CA TRP A 462 -27.57 -1.18 1.70
C TRP A 462 -27.12 0.01 0.86
N TRP A 463 -27.59 1.19 1.21
CA TRP A 463 -27.16 2.39 0.51
C TRP A 463 -25.64 2.57 0.62
N PRO A 464 -24.92 2.91 -0.45
CA PRO A 464 -25.34 3.23 -1.81
C PRO A 464 -25.06 2.11 -2.85
N THR A 465 -25.55 0.90 -2.63
CA THR A 465 -25.26 -0.25 -3.49
C THR A 465 -25.94 -0.15 -4.86
N PRO A 466 -25.20 -0.16 -5.98
CA PRO A 466 -25.77 -0.25 -7.33
C PRO A 466 -26.54 -1.55 -7.56
N SER A 467 -27.52 -1.50 -8.47
CA SER A 467 -28.35 -2.66 -8.81
C SER A 467 -27.56 -3.83 -9.39
N GLU A 468 -26.53 -3.55 -10.17
CA GLU A 468 -25.63 -4.53 -10.78
C GLU A 468 -24.75 -5.24 -9.73
N VAL A 469 -24.30 -4.50 -8.73
CA VAL A 469 -23.59 -5.05 -7.58
C VAL A 469 -24.51 -5.95 -6.75
N LEU A 470 -25.76 -5.56 -6.57
CA LEU A 470 -26.75 -6.39 -5.87
C LEU A 470 -27.12 -7.66 -6.65
N GLN A 471 -27.16 -7.59 -8.00
CA GLN A 471 -27.41 -8.76 -8.85
C GLN A 471 -26.25 -9.77 -8.80
N ALA A 472 -25.03 -9.32 -8.58
CA ALA A 472 -23.87 -10.16 -8.34
C ALA A 472 -23.89 -10.76 -6.90
N ASN A 473 -24.91 -11.55 -6.62
CA ASN A 473 -25.36 -11.97 -5.29
C ASN A 473 -24.54 -13.11 -4.63
N SER A 474 -23.31 -13.31 -5.04
CA SER A 474 -22.36 -14.26 -4.44
C SER A 474 -20.97 -13.64 -4.36
N PHE A 475 -20.10 -14.14 -3.50
CA PHE A 475 -18.71 -13.63 -3.42
C PHE A 475 -18.04 -13.69 -4.80
N LEU A 476 -18.07 -14.84 -5.48
CA LEU A 476 -17.49 -14.96 -6.83
C LEU A 476 -18.17 -14.00 -7.82
N GLY A 477 -19.46 -13.77 -7.70
CA GLY A 477 -20.17 -12.76 -8.50
C GLY A 477 -19.63 -11.35 -8.27
N GLN A 478 -19.31 -11.00 -7.02
CA GLN A 478 -18.69 -9.70 -6.69
C GLN A 478 -17.27 -9.56 -7.24
N ILE A 479 -16.47 -10.64 -7.20
CA ILE A 479 -15.14 -10.66 -7.81
C ILE A 479 -15.23 -10.48 -9.33
N ASN A 480 -16.12 -11.22 -9.97
CA ASN A 480 -16.34 -11.10 -11.43
C ASN A 480 -16.82 -9.68 -11.82
N TYR A 481 -17.70 -9.06 -11.00
CA TYR A 481 -18.13 -7.68 -11.22
C TYR A 481 -16.94 -6.71 -11.14
N LEU A 482 -16.11 -6.81 -10.11
CA LEU A 482 -14.92 -5.97 -9.92
C LEU A 482 -13.92 -6.13 -11.08
N GLN A 483 -13.59 -7.36 -11.46
CA GLN A 483 -12.70 -7.64 -12.59
C GLN A 483 -13.25 -7.11 -13.91
N ASN A 484 -14.55 -7.33 -14.17
CA ASN A 484 -15.20 -6.81 -15.37
C ASN A 484 -15.23 -5.28 -15.41
N PHE A 485 -15.47 -4.62 -14.28
CA PHE A 485 -15.39 -3.15 -14.19
C PHE A 485 -13.99 -2.66 -14.60
N ILE A 486 -12.93 -3.25 -14.04
CA ILE A 486 -11.54 -2.90 -14.35
C ILE A 486 -11.23 -3.10 -15.84
N GLU A 487 -11.64 -4.21 -16.43
CA GLU A 487 -11.42 -4.49 -17.87
C GLU A 487 -12.14 -3.47 -18.77
N LEU A 488 -13.41 -3.19 -18.48
CA LEU A 488 -14.17 -2.22 -19.25
C LEU A 488 -13.62 -0.80 -19.08
N ARG A 489 -13.21 -0.42 -17.85
CA ARG A 489 -12.59 0.87 -17.56
C ARG A 489 -11.27 1.03 -18.28
N LYS A 490 -10.43 0.00 -18.25
CA LYS A 490 -9.16 -0.08 -18.96
C LYS A 490 -9.35 0.13 -20.47
N ALA A 491 -10.31 -0.59 -21.05
CA ALA A 491 -10.61 -0.49 -22.49
C ALA A 491 -11.14 0.90 -22.88
N TRP A 492 -12.02 1.49 -22.06
CA TRP A 492 -12.54 2.83 -22.31
C TRP A 492 -11.47 3.91 -22.14
N MET A 493 -10.74 3.92 -21.02
CA MET A 493 -9.75 4.96 -20.75
C MET A 493 -8.60 4.98 -21.75
N VAL A 494 -8.13 3.83 -22.23
CA VAL A 494 -7.04 3.81 -23.21
C VAL A 494 -7.47 4.44 -24.55
N ASP A 495 -8.72 4.23 -24.98
CA ASP A 495 -9.25 4.85 -26.19
C ASP A 495 -9.41 6.36 -26.02
N GLU A 496 -9.90 6.83 -24.88
CA GLU A 496 -10.03 8.26 -24.56
C GLU A 496 -8.67 8.95 -24.48
N VAL A 497 -7.70 8.34 -23.78
CA VAL A 497 -6.35 8.90 -23.61
C VAL A 497 -5.60 8.96 -24.95
N LEU A 498 -5.63 7.91 -25.76
CA LEU A 498 -4.97 7.89 -27.08
C LEU A 498 -5.64 8.81 -28.08
N SER A 499 -6.93 9.06 -27.94
CA SER A 499 -7.70 10.00 -28.77
C SER A 499 -7.69 11.43 -28.24
N GLU A 500 -6.99 11.68 -27.12
CA GLU A 500 -6.92 12.97 -26.42
C GLU A 500 -8.30 13.57 -26.06
N ARG A 501 -9.28 12.69 -25.76
CA ARG A 501 -10.63 13.07 -25.36
C ARG A 501 -10.75 13.14 -23.84
N TYR A 502 -10.23 14.20 -23.24
CA TYR A 502 -10.22 14.43 -21.79
C TYR A 502 -11.44 15.23 -21.36
N GLY A 503 -12.58 14.56 -21.17
CA GLY A 503 -13.81 15.22 -20.71
C GLY A 503 -14.52 16.06 -21.78
N THR A 504 -15.54 16.82 -21.40
CA THR A 504 -16.33 17.65 -22.30
C THR A 504 -15.56 18.92 -22.72
N GLY A 505 -14.73 18.80 -23.67
CA GLY A 505 -14.34 19.73 -24.73
C GLY A 505 -13.90 21.16 -24.42
N ASP A 506 -14.14 21.72 -23.27
CA ASP A 506 -13.71 23.07 -22.95
C ASP A 506 -13.00 23.12 -21.59
N PHE A 507 -11.67 23.09 -21.63
CA PHE A 507 -10.83 23.42 -20.47
C PHE A 507 -10.74 24.94 -20.24
N SER A 508 -11.62 25.72 -20.88
CA SER A 508 -11.72 27.16 -20.62
C SER A 508 -12.14 27.33 -19.16
N ILE A 509 -11.29 27.97 -18.40
CA ILE A 509 -11.54 28.32 -17.02
C ILE A 509 -12.39 29.57 -17.07
N ASP A 510 -13.70 29.44 -16.87
CA ASP A 510 -14.53 30.60 -16.62
C ASP A 510 -14.04 31.26 -15.32
N ASN A 511 -13.52 32.49 -15.45
CA ASN A 511 -13.05 33.32 -14.34
C ASN A 511 -14.22 33.86 -13.50
N GLU A 512 -15.21 33.05 -13.18
CA GLU A 512 -16.30 33.48 -12.30
C GLU A 512 -16.02 32.96 -10.88
N ASP A 513 -15.62 33.92 -10.01
CA ASP A 513 -15.59 34.10 -8.54
C ASP A 513 -15.48 32.91 -7.58
#